data_c02bccfc6a57f83c86a609f7bb63c69c
#
_entry.id   c02bccfc6a57f83c86a609f7bb63c69c
#
_cell.length_a   1.000
_cell.length_b   1.000
_cell.length_c   1.000
_cell.angle_alpha   90.00
_cell.angle_beta   90.00
_cell.angle_gamma   90.00
#
_symmetry.space_group_name_H-M   'P 1'
#
loop_
_entity.id
_entity.type
_entity.pdbx_description
1 polymer ?
#
loop_
_entity_poly.entity_id
_entity_poly.type
_entity_poly.pdbx_seq_one_letter_code
_entity_poly.pdbx_strand_id
1 'polypeptide(L)'
;FFSVRDPKNGRIDRFITVANQETKDDGATILAGNKKVLFARLSDAKFFWENDVRMVRAEGMALWINSLAKVTFHNKLGSERERVERLAKLSKDIAPYVHADPELAEQAAMVVKADLASQLVYEFPDLQGLMGSYYSNICGLNPEISVACQEHYAPLGPSDKVPTAPVSVAVALAEKIDKLTSFWVIDEKPTGRKDPFALRRAALGVVRLLLENELRLPLRDAFSMSYPGADQDNLLN
;
A
#
# COMPACT_ATOMS: atom_id res chain seq x y z
N PHE A 1 -7.44 -17.16 13.88
CA PHE A 1 -6.43 -16.98 14.93
C PHE A 1 -6.45 -15.53 15.42
N PHE A 2 -6.38 -15.34 16.74
CA PHE A 2 -6.24 -14.01 17.36
C PHE A 2 -4.90 -13.97 18.09
N SER A 3 -4.10 -12.93 17.86
CA SER A 3 -2.83 -12.75 18.56
C SER A 3 -3.05 -12.19 19.95
N VAL A 4 -2.31 -12.72 20.93
CA VAL A 4 -2.25 -12.18 22.29
C VAL A 4 -0.87 -11.60 22.52
N ARG A 5 -0.83 -10.32 22.87
CA ARG A 5 0.43 -9.60 23.11
C ARG A 5 0.75 -9.55 24.59
N ASP A 6 2.02 -9.70 24.91
CA ASP A 6 2.55 -9.43 26.24
C ASP A 6 2.43 -7.90 26.51
N PRO A 7 1.71 -7.49 27.56
CA PRO A 7 1.52 -6.06 27.87
C PRO A 7 2.84 -5.34 28.24
N LYS A 8 3.89 -6.08 28.65
CA LYS A 8 5.17 -5.49 29.04
C LYS A 8 6.05 -5.07 27.88
N ASN A 9 6.01 -5.80 26.76
CA ASN A 9 6.92 -5.59 25.62
C ASN A 9 6.21 -5.50 24.28
N GLY A 10 4.87 -5.67 24.22
CA GLY A 10 4.05 -5.60 23.02
C GLY A 10 4.24 -6.76 22.03
N ARG A 11 5.10 -7.74 22.34
CA ARG A 11 5.34 -8.89 21.47
C ARG A 11 4.18 -9.87 21.50
N ILE A 12 3.93 -10.56 20.41
CA ILE A 12 2.98 -11.67 20.36
C ILE A 12 3.58 -12.84 21.12
N ASP A 13 2.90 -13.25 22.21
CA ASP A 13 3.33 -14.32 23.10
C ASP A 13 2.47 -15.57 22.91
N ARG A 14 1.17 -15.40 22.64
CA ARG A 14 0.20 -16.47 22.52
C ARG A 14 -0.76 -16.21 21.39
N PHE A 15 -1.54 -17.23 21.06
CA PHE A 15 -2.67 -17.11 20.14
C PHE A 15 -3.92 -17.76 20.76
N ILE A 16 -5.08 -17.26 20.32
CA ILE A 16 -6.38 -17.85 20.62
C ILE A 16 -6.96 -18.39 19.30
N THR A 17 -7.50 -19.60 19.36
CA THR A 17 -8.30 -20.18 18.29
C THR A 17 -9.66 -20.59 18.86
N VAL A 18 -10.68 -20.53 18.01
CA VAL A 18 -12.04 -20.95 18.39
C VAL A 18 -12.32 -22.29 17.76
N ALA A 19 -12.58 -23.30 18.59
CA ALA A 19 -13.09 -24.58 18.13
C ALA A 19 -14.61 -24.49 18.02
N ASN A 20 -15.17 -24.99 16.91
CA ASN A 20 -16.62 -24.93 16.67
C ASN A 20 -17.33 -26.22 17.13
N GLN A 21 -16.71 -26.97 18.01
CA GLN A 21 -17.24 -28.22 18.56
C GLN A 21 -16.62 -28.56 19.92
N GLU A 22 -17.36 -29.24 20.77
CA GLU A 22 -16.83 -29.89 21.96
C GLU A 22 -16.10 -31.16 21.58
N THR A 23 -14.95 -31.41 22.21
CA THR A 23 -14.13 -32.62 21.97
C THR A 23 -13.92 -33.37 23.29
N LYS A 24 -13.67 -34.69 23.18
CA LYS A 24 -13.41 -35.54 24.34
C LYS A 24 -12.12 -35.22 25.09
N ASP A 25 -11.19 -34.56 24.40
CA ASP A 25 -9.84 -34.19 24.85
C ASP A 25 -9.72 -32.70 25.21
N ASP A 26 -10.84 -32.05 25.42
CA ASP A 26 -10.90 -30.60 25.72
C ASP A 26 -10.16 -29.72 24.70
N GLY A 27 -10.19 -30.12 23.44
CA GLY A 27 -9.58 -29.39 22.34
C GLY A 27 -8.07 -29.59 22.17
N ALA A 28 -7.43 -30.47 22.91
CA ALA A 28 -5.98 -30.63 22.88
C ALA A 28 -5.44 -31.01 21.49
N THR A 29 -6.10 -31.93 20.78
CA THR A 29 -5.73 -32.33 19.42
C THR A 29 -5.89 -31.16 18.42
N ILE A 30 -6.99 -30.40 18.54
CA ILE A 30 -7.24 -29.22 17.69
C ILE A 30 -6.17 -28.17 17.93
N LEU A 31 -5.84 -27.87 19.19
CA LEU A 31 -4.81 -26.92 19.54
C LEU A 31 -3.42 -27.33 19.02
N ALA A 32 -3.06 -28.61 19.15
CA ALA A 32 -1.81 -29.13 18.62
C ALA A 32 -1.73 -29.00 17.09
N GLY A 33 -2.81 -29.33 16.37
CA GLY A 33 -2.93 -29.17 14.93
C GLY A 33 -2.79 -27.69 14.51
N ASN A 34 -3.52 -26.79 15.13
CA ASN A 34 -3.45 -25.36 14.87
C ASN A 34 -2.06 -24.78 15.14
N LYS A 35 -1.42 -25.21 16.23
CA LYS A 35 -0.04 -24.83 16.55
C LYS A 35 0.93 -25.26 15.44
N LYS A 36 0.81 -26.48 14.94
CA LYS A 36 1.65 -27.00 13.84
C LYS A 36 1.49 -26.17 12.57
N VAL A 37 0.24 -25.84 12.19
CA VAL A 37 -0.03 -25.00 11.01
C VAL A 37 0.55 -23.59 11.19
N LEU A 38 0.35 -22.98 12.35
CA LEU A 38 0.88 -21.65 12.64
C LEU A 38 2.41 -21.62 12.55
N PHE A 39 3.09 -22.61 13.13
CA PHE A 39 4.55 -22.68 13.07
C PHE A 39 5.05 -22.91 11.65
N ALA A 40 4.38 -23.71 10.83
CA ALA A 40 4.73 -23.88 9.42
C ALA A 40 4.64 -22.52 8.69
N ARG A 41 3.52 -21.78 8.82
CA ARG A 41 3.35 -20.45 8.21
C ARG A 41 4.38 -19.43 8.67
N LEU A 42 4.74 -19.43 9.96
CA LEU A 42 5.79 -18.55 10.49
C LEU A 42 7.19 -18.93 9.95
N SER A 43 7.46 -20.23 9.76
CA SER A 43 8.71 -20.69 9.15
C SER A 43 8.81 -20.26 7.69
N ASP A 44 7.73 -20.39 6.93
CA ASP A 44 7.64 -19.91 5.54
C ASP A 44 7.88 -18.40 5.47
N ALA A 45 7.20 -17.62 6.32
CA ALA A 45 7.37 -16.17 6.39
C ALA A 45 8.82 -15.78 6.70
N LYS A 46 9.48 -16.48 7.64
CA LYS A 46 10.89 -16.26 7.96
C LYS A 46 11.80 -16.56 6.76
N PHE A 47 11.56 -17.67 6.06
CA PHE A 47 12.32 -18.06 4.87
C PHE A 47 12.20 -16.99 3.76
N PHE A 48 11.00 -16.53 3.44
CA PHE A 48 10.78 -15.49 2.42
C PHE A 48 11.43 -14.16 2.84
N TRP A 49 11.28 -13.77 4.10
CA TRP A 49 11.95 -12.59 4.64
C TRP A 49 13.47 -12.63 4.48
N GLU A 50 14.10 -13.75 4.86
CA GLU A 50 15.55 -13.90 4.75
C GLU A 50 16.04 -13.87 3.29
N ASN A 51 15.28 -14.44 2.37
CA ASN A 51 15.56 -14.36 0.94
C ASN A 51 15.44 -12.94 0.41
N ASP A 52 14.33 -12.27 0.71
CA ASP A 52 14.07 -10.90 0.28
C ASP A 52 15.15 -9.93 0.81
N VAL A 53 15.50 -10.05 2.09
CA VAL A 53 16.59 -9.24 2.70
C VAL A 53 17.92 -9.46 1.99
N ARG A 54 18.22 -10.71 1.62
CA ARG A 54 19.45 -11.02 0.88
C ARG A 54 19.45 -10.36 -0.49
N MET A 55 18.35 -10.43 -1.21
CA MET A 55 18.20 -9.79 -2.52
C MET A 55 18.31 -8.27 -2.44
N VAL A 56 17.58 -7.65 -1.50
CA VAL A 56 17.59 -6.20 -1.30
C VAL A 56 18.97 -5.67 -0.94
N ARG A 57 19.73 -6.40 -0.13
CA ARG A 57 21.11 -6.04 0.21
C ARG A 57 22.09 -6.17 -0.96
N ALA A 58 21.87 -7.13 -1.86
CA ALA A 58 22.72 -7.35 -3.02
C ALA A 58 22.41 -6.41 -4.17
N GLU A 59 21.14 -6.20 -4.49
CA GLU A 59 20.66 -5.56 -5.72
C GLU A 59 19.94 -4.23 -5.48
N GLY A 60 19.65 -3.91 -4.23
CA GLY A 60 18.75 -2.79 -3.90
C GLY A 60 17.31 -3.05 -4.32
N MET A 61 16.47 -2.02 -4.32
CA MET A 61 15.08 -2.13 -4.73
C MET A 61 14.87 -2.02 -6.25
N ALA A 62 15.91 -1.68 -7.03
CA ALA A 62 15.81 -1.48 -8.47
C ALA A 62 15.33 -2.74 -9.22
N LEU A 63 15.79 -3.92 -8.78
CA LEU A 63 15.36 -5.20 -9.36
C LEU A 63 13.84 -5.40 -9.23
N TRP A 64 13.28 -5.13 -8.06
CA TRP A 64 11.85 -5.25 -7.81
C TRP A 64 11.04 -4.21 -8.55
N ILE A 65 11.51 -2.95 -8.57
CA ILE A 65 10.88 -1.89 -9.39
C ILE A 65 10.80 -2.31 -10.85
N ASN A 66 11.86 -2.90 -11.41
CA ASN A 66 11.84 -3.41 -12.78
C ASN A 66 10.91 -4.63 -12.94
N SER A 67 10.81 -5.48 -11.93
CA SER A 67 9.92 -6.65 -11.93
C SER A 67 8.44 -6.28 -11.92
N LEU A 68 8.07 -5.06 -11.48
CA LEU A 68 6.70 -4.56 -11.55
C LEU A 68 6.13 -4.51 -12.98
N ALA A 69 6.98 -4.54 -14.01
CA ALA A 69 6.54 -4.68 -15.40
C ALA A 69 5.80 -6.01 -15.68
N LYS A 70 6.00 -7.03 -14.83
CA LYS A 70 5.33 -8.32 -14.90
C LYS A 70 4.09 -8.41 -14.00
N VAL A 71 3.86 -7.41 -13.15
CA VAL A 71 2.71 -7.33 -12.25
C VAL A 71 1.63 -6.50 -12.93
N THR A 72 0.51 -7.11 -13.28
CA THR A 72 -0.60 -6.42 -13.93
C THR A 72 -1.35 -5.55 -12.92
N PHE A 73 -1.43 -4.24 -13.18
CA PHE A 73 -2.32 -3.36 -12.42
C PHE A 73 -3.78 -3.56 -12.87
N HIS A 74 -4.04 -3.43 -14.16
CA HIS A 74 -5.34 -3.71 -14.77
C HIS A 74 -5.15 -3.98 -16.26
N ASN A 75 -5.95 -4.90 -16.85
CA ASN A 75 -5.80 -5.32 -18.25
C ASN A 75 -5.84 -4.18 -19.28
N LYS A 76 -6.57 -3.09 -18.98
CA LYS A 76 -6.67 -1.91 -19.84
C LYS A 76 -5.72 -0.77 -19.43
N LEU A 77 -5.09 -0.85 -18.26
CA LEU A 77 -4.28 0.23 -17.69
C LEU A 77 -2.79 -0.15 -17.56
N GLY A 78 -2.43 -1.36 -17.99
CA GLY A 78 -1.05 -1.83 -18.02
C GLY A 78 -0.55 -2.43 -16.70
N SER A 79 0.76 -2.35 -16.50
CA SER A 79 1.51 -2.92 -15.40
C SER A 79 1.61 -1.98 -14.20
N GLU A 80 1.98 -2.52 -13.03
CA GLU A 80 2.34 -1.71 -11.86
C GLU A 80 3.61 -0.87 -12.12
N ARG A 81 4.49 -1.27 -13.04
CA ARG A 81 5.64 -0.45 -13.46
C ARG A 81 5.19 0.85 -14.13
N GLU A 82 4.31 0.77 -15.12
CA GLU A 82 3.75 1.94 -15.79
C GLU A 82 2.97 2.82 -14.80
N ARG A 83 2.33 2.19 -13.82
CA ARG A 83 1.63 2.91 -12.76
C ARG A 83 2.58 3.69 -11.87
N VAL A 84 3.65 3.11 -11.34
CA VAL A 84 4.59 3.84 -10.48
C VAL A 84 5.28 4.97 -11.22
N GLU A 85 5.49 4.87 -12.53
CA GLU A 85 6.00 5.97 -13.35
C GLU A 85 5.01 7.14 -13.43
N ARG A 86 3.71 6.87 -13.55
CA ARG A 86 2.67 7.92 -13.46
C ARG A 86 2.60 8.51 -12.04
N LEU A 87 2.65 7.66 -11.02
CA LEU A 87 2.66 8.11 -9.62
C LEU A 87 3.86 9.00 -9.33
N ALA A 88 5.04 8.66 -9.82
CA ALA A 88 6.26 9.43 -9.61
C ALA A 88 6.12 10.85 -10.16
N LYS A 89 5.68 10.98 -11.42
CA LYS A 89 5.42 12.28 -12.03
C LYS A 89 4.36 13.06 -11.26
N LEU A 90 3.23 12.44 -10.98
CA LEU A 90 2.12 13.10 -10.26
C LEU A 90 2.51 13.52 -8.84
N SER A 91 3.26 12.68 -8.12
CA SER A 91 3.75 13.01 -6.77
C SER A 91 4.69 14.22 -6.80
N LYS A 92 5.57 14.30 -7.79
CA LYS A 92 6.45 15.45 -8.03
C LYS A 92 5.65 16.73 -8.27
N ASP A 93 4.63 16.66 -9.13
CA ASP A 93 3.78 17.79 -9.49
C ASP A 93 2.90 18.25 -8.30
N ILE A 94 2.46 17.33 -7.44
CA ILE A 94 1.67 17.60 -6.22
C ILE A 94 2.54 18.12 -5.07
N ALA A 95 3.81 17.74 -5.00
CA ALA A 95 4.70 18.00 -3.87
C ALA A 95 4.70 19.48 -3.40
N PRO A 96 4.73 20.50 -4.28
CA PRO A 96 4.69 21.91 -3.84
C PRO A 96 3.41 22.29 -3.08
N TYR A 97 2.27 21.67 -3.41
CA TYR A 97 0.98 21.96 -2.76
C TYR A 97 0.87 21.37 -1.35
N VAL A 98 1.72 20.40 -1.04
CA VAL A 98 1.74 19.70 0.26
C VAL A 98 3.03 19.96 1.04
N HIS A 99 3.83 20.93 0.61
CA HIS A 99 5.11 21.32 1.23
C HIS A 99 6.16 20.20 1.28
N ALA A 100 6.08 19.24 0.34
CA ALA A 100 7.07 18.18 0.18
C ALA A 100 8.19 18.59 -0.78
N ASP A 101 9.36 17.95 -0.62
CA ASP A 101 10.42 18.01 -1.63
C ASP A 101 9.99 17.24 -2.88
N PRO A 102 9.95 17.88 -4.08
CA PRO A 102 9.46 17.23 -5.31
C PRO A 102 10.31 16.04 -5.76
N GLU A 103 11.63 16.12 -5.62
CA GLU A 103 12.53 15.03 -6.02
C GLU A 103 12.37 13.83 -5.07
N LEU A 104 12.19 14.10 -3.78
CA LEU A 104 11.98 13.05 -2.78
C LEU A 104 10.60 12.39 -2.94
N ALA A 105 9.57 13.17 -3.26
CA ALA A 105 8.23 12.63 -3.57
C ALA A 105 8.24 11.74 -4.82
N GLU A 106 8.94 12.15 -5.88
CA GLU A 106 9.15 11.36 -7.09
C GLU A 106 9.85 10.03 -6.77
N GLN A 107 10.97 10.08 -6.03
CA GLN A 107 11.72 8.89 -5.62
C GLN A 107 10.86 7.96 -4.75
N ALA A 108 10.12 8.51 -3.80
CA ALA A 108 9.22 7.72 -2.95
C ALA A 108 8.17 6.99 -3.78
N ALA A 109 7.51 7.67 -4.71
CA ALA A 109 6.48 7.08 -5.57
C ALA A 109 7.02 5.96 -6.47
N MET A 110 8.27 6.03 -6.91
CA MET A 110 8.93 4.94 -7.65
C MET A 110 9.13 3.67 -6.81
N VAL A 111 9.27 3.82 -5.49
CA VAL A 111 9.63 2.73 -4.57
C VAL A 111 8.41 2.10 -3.90
N VAL A 112 7.33 2.86 -3.64
CA VAL A 112 6.22 2.44 -2.75
C VAL A 112 5.49 1.16 -3.14
N LYS A 113 5.61 0.70 -4.38
CA LYS A 113 5.02 -0.56 -4.87
C LYS A 113 6.04 -1.68 -5.09
N ALA A 114 7.33 -1.42 -4.86
CA ALA A 114 8.38 -2.39 -5.16
C ALA A 114 8.23 -3.70 -4.38
N ASP A 115 7.70 -3.65 -3.17
CA ASP A 115 7.45 -4.81 -2.32
C ASP A 115 6.42 -5.80 -2.87
N LEU A 116 5.57 -5.39 -3.82
CA LEU A 116 4.66 -6.29 -4.54
C LEU A 116 5.41 -7.36 -5.35
N ALA A 117 6.68 -7.13 -5.67
CA ALA A 117 7.55 -8.10 -6.33
C ALA A 117 8.36 -8.98 -5.35
N SER A 118 8.24 -8.77 -4.04
CA SER A 118 8.91 -9.57 -3.02
C SER A 118 8.21 -10.91 -2.80
N GLN A 119 8.97 -11.92 -2.37
CA GLN A 119 8.40 -13.24 -2.06
C GLN A 119 7.46 -13.18 -0.86
N LEU A 120 7.82 -12.40 0.15
CA LEU A 120 7.02 -12.29 1.37
C LEU A 120 5.65 -11.64 1.10
N VAL A 121 5.60 -10.55 0.33
CA VAL A 121 4.32 -9.88 0.01
C VAL A 121 3.50 -10.71 -0.98
N TYR A 122 4.13 -11.44 -1.89
CA TYR A 122 3.42 -12.38 -2.76
C TYR A 122 2.66 -13.45 -1.96
N GLU A 123 3.27 -13.99 -0.91
CA GLU A 123 2.65 -15.01 -0.04
C GLU A 123 1.73 -14.41 1.03
N PHE A 124 2.04 -13.18 1.51
CA PHE A 124 1.30 -12.46 2.54
C PHE A 124 0.93 -11.05 2.05
N PRO A 125 -0.07 -10.90 1.16
CA PRO A 125 -0.42 -9.62 0.53
C PRO A 125 -0.82 -8.51 1.51
N ASP A 126 -1.32 -8.86 2.70
CA ASP A 126 -1.68 -7.91 3.75
C ASP A 126 -0.47 -7.14 4.32
N LEU A 127 0.75 -7.59 4.03
CA LEU A 127 1.98 -6.95 4.45
C LEU A 127 2.50 -5.91 3.45
N GLN A 128 1.82 -5.70 2.31
CA GLN A 128 2.20 -4.68 1.33
C GLN A 128 2.28 -3.29 1.98
N GLY A 129 3.22 -2.50 1.54
CA GLY A 129 3.54 -1.19 2.11
C GLY A 129 4.38 -1.29 3.39
N LEU A 130 3.97 -2.08 4.37
CA LEU A 130 4.77 -2.31 5.58
C LEU A 130 6.13 -2.94 5.23
N MET A 131 6.12 -3.96 4.39
CA MET A 131 7.37 -4.61 3.94
C MET A 131 8.19 -3.68 3.07
N GLY A 132 7.57 -2.86 2.22
CA GLY A 132 8.23 -1.81 1.47
C GLY A 132 9.01 -0.85 2.38
N SER A 133 8.44 -0.46 3.52
CA SER A 133 9.11 0.35 4.53
C SER A 133 10.35 -0.34 5.12
N TYR A 134 10.26 -1.62 5.47
CA TYR A 134 11.41 -2.38 5.98
C TYR A 134 12.53 -2.51 4.93
N TYR A 135 12.17 -2.86 3.69
CA TYR A 135 13.15 -3.05 2.62
C TYR A 135 13.85 -1.76 2.21
N SER A 136 13.11 -0.65 2.11
CA SER A 136 13.69 0.67 1.83
C SER A 136 14.67 1.12 2.91
N ASN A 137 14.35 0.87 4.19
CA ASN A 137 15.27 1.12 5.31
C ASN A 137 16.54 0.26 5.21
N ILE A 138 16.42 -1.03 4.86
CA ILE A 138 17.56 -1.94 4.67
C ILE A 138 18.47 -1.46 3.53
N CYS A 139 17.88 -0.87 2.47
CA CYS A 139 18.63 -0.25 1.37
C CYS A 139 19.28 1.09 1.74
N GLY A 140 19.02 1.64 2.92
CA GLY A 140 19.54 2.94 3.33
C GLY A 140 18.91 4.13 2.58
N LEU A 141 17.68 3.96 2.06
CA LEU A 141 16.96 5.06 1.43
C LEU A 141 16.56 6.12 2.47
N ASN A 142 16.23 7.32 1.99
CA ASN A 142 15.76 8.39 2.86
C ASN A 142 14.60 7.90 3.75
N PRO A 143 14.61 8.18 5.07
CA PRO A 143 13.56 7.75 5.99
C PRO A 143 12.14 8.15 5.58
N GLU A 144 11.96 9.31 4.93
CA GLU A 144 10.66 9.76 4.43
C GLU A 144 10.12 8.83 3.32
N ILE A 145 11.00 8.24 2.49
CA ILE A 145 10.61 7.22 1.50
C ILE A 145 10.08 5.98 2.22
N SER A 146 10.75 5.55 3.29
CA SER A 146 10.33 4.38 4.05
C SER A 146 8.98 4.59 4.74
N VAL A 147 8.73 5.79 5.26
CA VAL A 147 7.43 6.17 5.82
C VAL A 147 6.36 6.19 4.72
N ALA A 148 6.66 6.79 3.56
CA ALA A 148 5.74 6.83 2.43
C ALA A 148 5.37 5.43 1.92
N CYS A 149 6.31 4.47 1.91
CA CYS A 149 6.01 3.07 1.57
C CYS A 149 4.90 2.51 2.47
N GLN A 150 4.94 2.76 3.76
CA GLN A 150 3.94 2.26 4.70
C GLN A 150 2.61 3.00 4.58
N GLU A 151 2.63 4.31 4.31
CA GLU A 151 1.48 5.20 4.46
C GLU A 151 0.72 5.49 3.16
N HIS A 152 1.30 5.24 1.97
CA HIS A 152 0.69 5.66 0.70
C HIS A 152 -0.69 5.07 0.41
N TYR A 153 -1.03 3.94 1.01
CA TYR A 153 -2.38 3.38 0.90
C TYR A 153 -3.41 4.11 1.79
N ALA A 154 -2.95 4.75 2.86
CA ALA A 154 -3.83 5.38 3.83
C ALA A 154 -4.45 6.71 3.30
N PRO A 155 -5.65 7.08 3.78
CA PRO A 155 -6.56 6.26 4.53
C PRO A 155 -7.29 5.25 3.64
N LEU A 156 -7.53 4.02 4.13
CA LEU A 156 -8.33 3.00 3.46
C LEU A 156 -9.79 3.01 3.90
N GLY A 157 -10.05 3.48 5.11
CA GLY A 157 -11.38 3.53 5.72
C GLY A 157 -11.64 4.85 6.44
N PRO A 158 -12.87 5.08 6.89
CA PRO A 158 -13.28 6.35 7.51
C PRO A 158 -12.62 6.60 8.87
N SER A 159 -12.19 5.55 9.57
CA SER A 159 -11.56 5.63 10.90
C SER A 159 -10.03 5.55 10.86
N ASP A 160 -9.43 5.34 9.68
CA ASP A 160 -7.98 5.24 9.57
C ASP A 160 -7.31 6.59 9.82
N LYS A 161 -6.09 6.54 10.33
CA LYS A 161 -5.25 7.73 10.42
C LYS A 161 -4.87 8.21 9.02
N VAL A 162 -4.89 9.51 8.84
CA VAL A 162 -4.41 10.16 7.62
C VAL A 162 -2.92 10.44 7.76
N PRO A 163 -2.10 10.14 6.73
CA PRO A 163 -0.71 10.57 6.68
C PRO A 163 -0.56 12.08 6.87
N THR A 164 0.48 12.49 7.59
CA THR A 164 0.78 13.91 7.85
C THR A 164 2.18 14.32 7.38
N ALA A 165 3.08 13.35 7.14
CA ALA A 165 4.40 13.63 6.59
C ALA A 165 4.26 14.09 5.13
N PRO A 166 4.85 15.23 4.73
CA PRO A 166 4.61 15.83 3.40
C PRO A 166 4.83 14.87 2.23
N VAL A 167 5.91 14.09 2.22
CA VAL A 167 6.19 13.09 1.17
C VAL A 167 5.13 11.99 1.14
N SER A 168 4.73 11.47 2.30
CA SER A 168 3.64 10.48 2.40
C SER A 168 2.32 11.02 1.87
N VAL A 169 2.01 12.30 2.18
CA VAL A 169 0.79 12.98 1.71
C VAL A 169 0.81 13.13 0.19
N ALA A 170 1.94 13.57 -0.39
CA ALA A 170 2.09 13.70 -1.85
C ALA A 170 1.83 12.38 -2.56
N VAL A 171 2.47 11.29 -2.09
CA VAL A 171 2.35 9.97 -2.69
C VAL A 171 0.96 9.36 -2.47
N ALA A 172 0.35 9.55 -1.29
CA ALA A 172 -0.99 9.07 -1.00
C ALA A 172 -2.07 9.78 -1.84
N LEU A 173 -1.92 11.08 -2.09
CA LEU A 173 -2.76 11.84 -3.00
C LEU A 173 -2.59 11.33 -4.44
N ALA A 174 -1.35 11.19 -4.91
CA ALA A 174 -1.05 10.68 -6.25
C ALA A 174 -1.66 9.29 -6.47
N GLU A 175 -1.50 8.37 -5.51
CA GLU A 175 -2.08 7.02 -5.53
C GLU A 175 -3.59 7.02 -5.74
N LYS A 176 -4.30 7.88 -5.03
CA LYS A 176 -5.77 7.96 -5.09
C LYS A 176 -6.25 8.70 -6.34
N ILE A 177 -5.56 9.77 -6.73
CA ILE A 177 -5.89 10.56 -7.93
C ILE A 177 -5.62 9.74 -9.19
N ASP A 178 -4.46 9.06 -9.33
CA ASP A 178 -4.18 8.15 -10.45
C ASP A 178 -5.24 7.06 -10.55
N LYS A 179 -5.63 6.49 -9.43
CA LYS A 179 -6.69 5.47 -9.40
C LYS A 179 -8.02 6.01 -9.91
N LEU A 180 -8.45 7.17 -9.43
CA LEU A 180 -9.71 7.79 -9.87
C LEU A 180 -9.70 8.10 -11.36
N THR A 181 -8.68 8.81 -11.84
CA THR A 181 -8.58 9.23 -13.23
C THR A 181 -8.44 8.05 -14.18
N SER A 182 -7.59 7.08 -13.85
CA SER A 182 -7.36 5.89 -14.69
C SER A 182 -8.64 5.08 -14.88
N PHE A 183 -9.40 4.82 -13.81
CA PHE A 183 -10.64 4.04 -13.91
C PHE A 183 -11.77 4.83 -14.58
N TRP A 184 -11.78 6.16 -14.46
CA TRP A 184 -12.71 7.02 -15.21
C TRP A 184 -12.48 6.94 -16.72
N VAL A 185 -11.22 7.00 -17.15
CA VAL A 185 -10.86 6.94 -18.58
C VAL A 185 -11.28 5.62 -19.24
N ILE A 186 -11.22 4.51 -18.51
CA ILE A 186 -11.64 3.21 -19.05
C ILE A 186 -13.11 2.88 -18.79
N ASP A 187 -13.89 3.85 -18.27
CA ASP A 187 -15.32 3.78 -17.96
C ASP A 187 -15.70 2.69 -16.92
N GLU A 188 -14.78 2.36 -16.02
CA GLU A 188 -15.01 1.44 -14.90
C GLU A 188 -15.48 2.21 -13.64
N LYS A 189 -16.55 3.00 -13.79
CA LYS A 189 -17.10 3.86 -12.74
C LYS A 189 -17.92 3.07 -11.73
N PRO A 190 -18.01 3.53 -10.46
CA PRO A 190 -18.85 2.89 -9.47
C PRO A 190 -20.33 3.09 -9.82
N THR A 191 -21.12 2.02 -9.75
CA THR A 191 -22.56 2.04 -10.04
C THR A 191 -23.38 1.53 -8.87
N GLY A 192 -24.36 2.30 -8.38
CA GLY A 192 -25.25 1.88 -7.31
C GLY A 192 -24.49 1.27 -6.12
N ARG A 193 -24.64 -0.04 -5.89
CA ARG A 193 -23.94 -0.78 -4.82
C ARG A 193 -22.60 -1.37 -5.23
N LYS A 194 -22.23 -1.33 -6.52
CA LYS A 194 -21.02 -1.94 -7.05
C LYS A 194 -19.90 -0.91 -7.10
N ASP A 195 -18.81 -1.21 -6.41
CA ASP A 195 -17.55 -0.45 -6.44
C ASP A 195 -16.37 -1.43 -6.27
N PRO A 196 -16.10 -2.27 -7.28
CA PRO A 196 -15.11 -3.34 -7.18
C PRO A 196 -13.69 -2.79 -7.00
N PHE A 197 -13.45 -1.57 -7.46
CA PHE A 197 -12.14 -0.92 -7.39
C PHE A 197 -12.01 0.05 -6.21
N ALA A 198 -13.04 0.17 -5.36
CA ALA A 198 -13.07 1.05 -4.21
C ALA A 198 -12.79 2.54 -4.55
N LEU A 199 -13.38 3.03 -5.65
CA LEU A 199 -13.19 4.41 -6.13
C LEU A 199 -13.81 5.43 -5.19
N ARG A 200 -14.97 5.12 -4.58
CA ARG A 200 -15.59 6.00 -3.56
C ARG A 200 -14.67 6.18 -2.35
N ARG A 201 -14.01 5.09 -1.92
CA ARG A 201 -13.02 5.18 -0.83
C ARG A 201 -11.79 5.99 -1.24
N ALA A 202 -11.35 5.89 -2.49
CA ALA A 202 -10.26 6.69 -3.01
C ALA A 202 -10.63 8.19 -3.01
N ALA A 203 -11.83 8.55 -3.49
CA ALA A 203 -12.33 9.92 -3.47
C ALA A 203 -12.43 10.50 -2.05
N LEU A 204 -13.05 9.75 -1.11
CA LEU A 204 -13.07 10.14 0.30
C LEU A 204 -11.66 10.29 0.88
N GLY A 205 -10.74 9.43 0.48
CA GLY A 205 -9.33 9.51 0.90
C GLY A 205 -8.66 10.79 0.43
N VAL A 206 -8.90 11.25 -0.81
CA VAL A 206 -8.41 12.55 -1.31
C VAL A 206 -8.98 13.69 -0.47
N VAL A 207 -10.29 13.70 -0.23
CA VAL A 207 -10.95 14.74 0.57
C VAL A 207 -10.36 14.79 1.98
N ARG A 208 -10.20 13.64 2.64
CA ARG A 208 -9.63 13.57 3.99
C ARG A 208 -8.18 14.01 4.05
N LEU A 209 -7.34 13.59 3.09
CA LEU A 209 -5.94 14.02 3.00
C LEU A 209 -5.83 15.54 2.91
N LEU A 210 -6.68 16.19 2.12
CA LEU A 210 -6.66 17.63 1.97
C LEU A 210 -7.20 18.36 3.21
N LEU A 211 -8.34 17.92 3.74
CA LEU A 211 -8.99 18.61 4.87
C LEU A 211 -8.22 18.44 6.18
N GLU A 212 -7.78 17.20 6.51
CA GLU A 212 -7.11 16.92 7.78
C GLU A 212 -5.68 17.49 7.84
N ASN A 213 -5.06 17.73 6.67
CA ASN A 213 -3.77 18.43 6.57
C ASN A 213 -3.90 19.92 6.24
N GLU A 214 -5.12 20.46 6.18
CA GLU A 214 -5.39 21.88 5.89
C GLU A 214 -4.79 22.36 4.54
N LEU A 215 -4.75 21.47 3.54
CA LEU A 215 -4.10 21.71 2.25
C LEU A 215 -5.07 22.29 1.21
N ARG A 216 -4.50 23.00 0.24
CA ARG A 216 -5.19 23.54 -0.93
C ARG A 216 -4.56 22.99 -2.21
N LEU A 217 -5.25 22.04 -2.86
CA LEU A 217 -4.86 21.47 -4.15
C LEU A 217 -6.00 21.69 -5.16
N PRO A 218 -5.77 22.37 -6.28
CA PRO A 218 -6.74 22.48 -7.35
C PRO A 218 -6.99 21.09 -7.98
N LEU A 219 -8.08 20.41 -7.61
CA LEU A 219 -8.33 19.03 -8.03
C LEU A 219 -8.47 18.90 -9.55
N ARG A 220 -9.02 19.91 -10.26
CA ARG A 220 -9.09 19.90 -11.72
C ARG A 220 -7.70 19.79 -12.35
N ASP A 221 -6.74 20.56 -11.84
CA ASP A 221 -5.37 20.55 -12.33
C ASP A 221 -4.70 19.20 -12.00
N ALA A 222 -4.89 18.71 -10.77
CA ALA A 222 -4.36 17.42 -10.35
C ALA A 222 -4.89 16.24 -11.21
N PHE A 223 -6.17 16.24 -11.57
CA PHE A 223 -6.75 15.26 -12.46
C PHE A 223 -6.17 15.35 -13.88
N SER A 224 -5.96 16.59 -14.38
CA SER A 224 -5.30 16.81 -15.69
C SER A 224 -3.85 16.35 -15.72
N MET A 225 -3.10 16.59 -14.64
CA MET A 225 -1.71 16.13 -14.49
C MET A 225 -1.64 14.60 -14.48
N SER A 226 -2.59 13.95 -13.83
CA SER A 226 -2.64 12.48 -13.73
C SER A 226 -2.99 11.83 -15.08
N TYR A 227 -4.05 12.29 -15.74
CA TYR A 227 -4.50 11.74 -17.01
C TYR A 227 -5.11 12.82 -17.91
N PRO A 228 -4.38 13.33 -18.91
CA PRO A 228 -4.81 14.47 -19.73
C PRO A 228 -6.13 14.25 -20.51
N GLY A 229 -6.59 13.02 -20.66
CA GLY A 229 -7.85 12.69 -21.36
C GLY A 229 -9.03 12.42 -20.42
N ALA A 230 -8.85 12.57 -19.10
CA ALA A 230 -9.93 12.35 -18.14
C ALA A 230 -10.99 13.46 -18.21
N ASP A 231 -12.28 13.08 -18.17
CA ASP A 231 -13.40 14.02 -18.04
C ASP A 231 -13.44 14.55 -16.61
N GLN A 232 -12.80 15.71 -16.42
CA GLN A 232 -12.59 16.34 -15.11
C GLN A 232 -13.90 16.85 -14.51
N ASP A 233 -14.86 17.30 -15.32
CA ASP A 233 -16.15 17.78 -14.84
C ASP A 233 -16.96 16.64 -14.24
N ASN A 234 -16.90 15.46 -14.86
CA ASN A 234 -17.57 14.27 -14.36
C ASN A 234 -16.88 13.68 -13.10
N LEU A 235 -15.56 13.89 -12.95
CA LEU A 235 -14.82 13.49 -11.75
C LEU A 235 -15.10 14.37 -10.53
N LEU A 236 -15.48 15.65 -10.77
CA LEU A 236 -15.74 16.63 -9.70
C LEU A 236 -17.21 16.61 -9.23
N ASN A 237 -18.13 16.00 -9.98
CA ASN A 237 -19.55 15.85 -9.65
C ASN A 237 -19.86 14.49 -9.02
#